data_d09b6ef98937d31b237deb77cbe5f8c1
#
_entry.id   d09b6ef98937d31b237deb77cbe5f8c1
#
_cell.length_a   1.000
_cell.length_b   1.000
_cell.length_c   1.000
_cell.angle_alpha   90.00
_cell.angle_beta   90.00
_cell.angle_gamma   90.00
#
_symmetry.space_group_name_H-M   'P 1'
#
loop_
_entity.id
_entity.type
_entity.pdbx_description
1 polymer ?
#
loop_
_entity_poly.entity_id
_entity_poly.type
_entity_poly.pdbx_seq_one_letter_code
_entity_poly.pdbx_strand_id
1 'polypeptide(L)'
;GFICLSGLATGASWLCYFYALQRGPIDKVVPIDKSSTVMTILLAALLLGESVTLTRGIGVVLIAAGTFLMIEKKGGVQKEENGWMLAAFGSAIFAALTSILGKVGITGVESNLGTALRTGVVLIMAWVMVFVQGKQGRVKAVPKNELGFICLSGLATGASWLCYYKALQLGPASLV
;
A
#
# COMPACT_ATOMS: atom_id res chain seq x y z
N GLY A 1 19.63 2.29 -0.69
CA GLY A 1 18.94 3.32 0.13
C GLY A 1 17.45 3.39 -0.17
N PHE A 2 17.04 3.93 -1.33
CA PHE A 2 15.63 4.22 -1.64
C PHE A 2 14.71 2.99 -1.69
N ILE A 3 15.18 1.83 -2.15
CA ILE A 3 14.40 0.57 -2.11
C ILE A 3 14.08 0.17 -0.68
N CYS A 4 15.04 0.29 0.25
CA CYS A 4 14.80 -0.02 1.66
C CYS A 4 13.80 0.97 2.28
N LEU A 5 13.91 2.27 1.97
CA LEU A 5 12.94 3.28 2.39
C LEU A 5 11.54 3.00 1.82
N SER A 6 11.44 2.57 0.55
CA SER A 6 10.18 2.11 -0.04
C SER A 6 9.60 0.91 0.73
N GLY A 7 10.44 -0.04 1.15
CA GLY A 7 10.03 -1.17 1.98
C GLY A 7 9.50 -0.73 3.36
N LEU A 8 10.19 0.21 4.03
CA LEU A 8 9.73 0.78 5.30
C LEU A 8 8.41 1.53 5.14
N ALA A 9 8.28 2.36 4.09
CA ALA A 9 7.04 3.05 3.79
C ALA A 9 5.88 2.08 3.53
N THR A 10 6.13 0.97 2.80
CA THR A 10 5.14 -0.09 2.60
C THR A 10 4.70 -0.71 3.92
N GLY A 11 5.65 -1.09 4.77
CA GLY A 11 5.34 -1.67 6.07
C GLY A 11 4.52 -0.70 6.94
N ALA A 12 4.91 0.58 6.97
CA ALA A 12 4.16 1.62 7.68
C ALA A 12 2.74 1.80 7.12
N SER A 13 2.60 1.82 5.78
CA SER A 13 1.30 1.87 5.11
C SER A 13 0.40 0.70 5.55
N TRP A 14 0.90 -0.53 5.50
CA TRP A 14 0.14 -1.71 5.90
C TRP A 14 -0.26 -1.70 7.36
N LEU A 15 0.64 -1.26 8.25
CA LEU A 15 0.32 -1.12 9.67
C LEU A 15 -0.82 -0.12 9.90
N CYS A 16 -0.73 1.05 9.27
CA CYS A 16 -1.79 2.06 9.32
C CYS A 16 -3.10 1.54 8.74
N TYR A 17 -3.05 0.85 7.59
CA TYR A 17 -4.21 0.29 6.92
C TYR A 17 -4.93 -0.77 7.77
N PHE A 18 -4.20 -1.76 8.28
CA PHE A 18 -4.80 -2.80 9.12
C PHE A 18 -5.29 -2.25 10.46
N TYR A 19 -4.62 -1.26 11.04
CA TYR A 19 -5.12 -0.56 12.22
C TYR A 19 -6.43 0.16 11.93
N ALA A 20 -6.52 0.86 10.79
CA ALA A 20 -7.74 1.54 10.37
C ALA A 20 -8.89 0.56 10.11
N LEU A 21 -8.63 -0.58 9.44
CA LEU A 21 -9.63 -1.63 9.18
C LEU A 21 -10.18 -2.28 10.45
N GLN A 22 -9.38 -2.36 11.51
CA GLN A 22 -9.83 -2.94 12.79
C GLN A 22 -10.74 -2.00 13.59
N ARG A 23 -10.70 -0.70 13.32
CA ARG A 23 -11.36 0.35 14.12
C ARG A 23 -12.32 1.24 13.37
N GLY A 24 -12.26 1.22 12.06
CA GLY A 24 -13.11 2.01 11.18
C GLY A 24 -13.93 1.18 10.21
N PRO A 25 -14.98 1.77 9.63
CA PRO A 25 -15.80 1.10 8.65
C PRO A 25 -15.03 0.88 7.34
N ILE A 26 -15.11 -0.34 6.81
CA ILE A 26 -14.36 -0.78 5.62
C ILE A 26 -14.72 0.08 4.41
N ASP A 27 -15.99 0.45 4.26
CA ASP A 27 -16.53 1.28 3.19
C ASP A 27 -15.94 2.70 3.16
N LYS A 28 -15.36 3.18 4.27
CA LYS A 28 -14.65 4.46 4.35
C LYS A 28 -13.13 4.29 4.30
N VAL A 29 -12.60 3.28 5.00
CA VAL A 29 -11.15 3.03 5.09
C VAL A 29 -10.55 2.70 3.71
N VAL A 30 -11.19 1.80 2.96
CA VAL A 30 -10.69 1.38 1.64
C VAL A 30 -10.65 2.52 0.63
N PRO A 31 -11.69 3.35 0.46
CA PRO A 31 -11.62 4.52 -0.41
C PRO A 31 -10.52 5.52 -0.03
N ILE A 32 -10.35 5.80 1.27
CA ILE A 32 -9.28 6.69 1.74
C ILE A 32 -7.90 6.13 1.36
N ASP A 33 -7.65 4.86 1.60
CA ASP A 33 -6.39 4.21 1.22
C ASP A 33 -6.15 4.27 -0.30
N LYS A 34 -7.19 4.03 -1.11
CA LYS A 34 -7.13 4.11 -2.57
C LYS A 34 -6.89 5.54 -3.11
N SER A 35 -7.15 6.57 -2.33
CA SER A 35 -6.76 7.94 -2.68
C SER A 35 -5.23 8.11 -2.81
N SER A 36 -4.44 7.15 -2.30
CA SER A 36 -2.99 7.08 -2.50
C SER A 36 -2.59 7.11 -3.98
N THR A 37 -3.41 6.56 -4.88
CA THR A 37 -3.16 6.62 -6.33
C THR A 37 -3.14 8.05 -6.85
N VAL A 38 -4.11 8.87 -6.43
CA VAL A 38 -4.16 10.31 -6.77
C VAL A 38 -2.94 11.02 -6.20
N MET A 39 -2.59 10.74 -4.93
CA MET A 39 -1.41 11.31 -4.28
C MET A 39 -0.12 10.90 -5.00
N THR A 40 -0.02 9.65 -5.46
CA THR A 40 1.14 9.18 -6.23
C THR A 40 1.31 9.97 -7.53
N ILE A 41 0.23 10.20 -8.27
CA ILE A 41 0.26 10.98 -9.52
C ILE A 41 0.72 12.42 -9.26
N LEU A 42 0.19 13.06 -8.21
CA LEU A 42 0.59 14.41 -7.82
C LEU A 42 2.05 14.47 -7.39
N LEU A 43 2.50 13.53 -6.57
CA LEU A 43 3.89 13.46 -6.13
C LEU A 43 4.85 13.12 -7.29
N ALA A 44 4.45 12.26 -8.22
CA ALA A 44 5.24 11.95 -9.41
C ALA A 44 5.42 13.20 -10.29
N ALA A 45 4.38 14.01 -10.45
CA ALA A 45 4.48 15.28 -11.17
C ALA A 45 5.41 16.27 -10.46
N LEU A 46 5.29 16.40 -9.13
CA LEU A 46 6.05 17.36 -8.34
C LEU A 46 7.53 16.95 -8.14
N LEU A 47 7.78 15.67 -7.83
CA LEU A 47 9.10 15.19 -7.42
C LEU A 47 9.90 14.56 -8.54
N LEU A 48 9.23 13.91 -9.50
CA LEU A 48 9.87 13.25 -10.63
C LEU A 48 9.78 14.08 -11.93
N GLY A 49 9.09 15.22 -11.91
CA GLY A 49 8.91 16.07 -13.08
C GLY A 49 8.08 15.40 -14.19
N GLU A 50 7.25 14.40 -13.84
CA GLU A 50 6.41 13.73 -14.83
C GLU A 50 5.31 14.67 -15.33
N SER A 51 5.17 14.79 -16.67
CA SER A 51 4.13 15.63 -17.26
C SER A 51 2.74 15.08 -16.98
N VAL A 52 1.86 15.92 -16.43
CA VAL A 52 0.44 15.59 -16.27
C VAL A 52 -0.26 15.80 -17.60
N THR A 53 -0.38 14.74 -18.39
CA THR A 53 -1.13 14.76 -19.65
C THR A 53 -2.64 14.85 -19.35
N LEU A 54 -3.43 15.41 -20.27
CA LEU A 54 -4.89 15.50 -20.14
C LEU A 54 -5.52 14.13 -19.82
N THR A 55 -5.04 13.07 -20.46
CA THR A 55 -5.50 11.68 -20.21
C THR A 55 -5.26 11.26 -18.74
N ARG A 56 -4.12 11.62 -18.14
CA ARG A 56 -3.84 11.35 -16.72
C ARG A 56 -4.76 12.15 -15.82
N GLY A 57 -5.02 13.42 -16.17
CA GLY A 57 -5.97 14.27 -15.44
C GLY A 57 -7.38 13.69 -15.42
N ILE A 58 -7.88 13.21 -16.56
CA ILE A 58 -9.17 12.50 -16.66
C ILE A 58 -9.14 11.24 -15.79
N GLY A 59 -8.08 10.44 -15.84
CA GLY A 59 -7.91 9.24 -15.00
C GLY A 59 -7.99 9.55 -13.51
N VAL A 60 -7.32 10.62 -13.05
CA VAL A 60 -7.40 11.08 -11.64
C VAL A 60 -8.84 11.41 -11.24
N VAL A 61 -9.56 12.16 -12.09
CA VAL A 61 -10.96 12.53 -11.81
C VAL A 61 -11.85 11.29 -11.75
N LEU A 62 -11.68 10.34 -12.67
CA LEU A 62 -12.44 9.09 -12.67
C LEU A 62 -12.15 8.22 -11.46
N ILE A 63 -10.88 8.11 -11.05
CA ILE A 63 -10.48 7.38 -9.83
C ILE A 63 -11.07 8.07 -8.60
N ALA A 64 -10.96 9.39 -8.49
CA ALA A 64 -11.53 10.14 -7.38
C ALA A 64 -13.04 9.99 -7.30
N ALA A 65 -13.74 10.10 -8.44
CA ALA A 65 -15.19 9.90 -8.52
C ALA A 65 -15.59 8.47 -8.14
N GLY A 66 -14.91 7.45 -8.69
CA GLY A 66 -15.14 6.05 -8.35
C GLY A 66 -14.89 5.76 -6.86
N THR A 67 -13.79 6.29 -6.30
CA THR A 67 -13.48 6.18 -4.88
C THR A 67 -14.56 6.82 -4.01
N PHE A 68 -15.06 7.99 -4.42
CA PHE A 68 -16.14 8.67 -3.69
C PHE A 68 -17.46 7.90 -3.75
N LEU A 69 -17.78 7.28 -4.91
CA LEU A 69 -18.96 6.44 -5.07
C LEU A 69 -18.92 5.14 -4.25
N MET A 70 -17.73 4.67 -3.87
CA MET A 70 -17.57 3.51 -2.99
C MET A 70 -17.99 3.79 -1.54
N ILE A 71 -18.04 5.07 -1.14
CA ILE A 71 -18.48 5.45 0.21
C ILE A 71 -19.98 5.30 0.29
N GLU A 72 -20.45 4.16 0.81
CA GLU A 72 -21.88 3.95 1.05
C GLU A 72 -22.41 4.87 2.16
N LYS A 73 -23.50 5.57 1.86
CA LYS A 73 -24.18 6.42 2.85
C LYS A 73 -24.88 5.64 3.98
N LYS A 74 -24.99 4.32 3.85
CA LYS A 74 -25.57 3.40 4.84
C LYS A 74 -24.48 2.40 5.29
N GLY A 75 -23.41 2.89 5.90
CA GLY A 75 -22.47 2.04 6.63
C GLY A 75 -23.17 1.39 7.81
N GLY A 76 -23.08 0.06 7.91
CA GLY A 76 -23.56 -0.67 9.08
C GLY A 76 -22.94 -0.07 10.35
N VAL A 77 -23.65 -0.19 11.48
CA VAL A 77 -23.25 0.32 12.79
C VAL A 77 -22.00 -0.42 13.29
N GLN A 78 -20.85 -0.14 12.68
CA GLN A 78 -19.57 -0.45 13.31
C GLN A 78 -19.23 0.70 14.27
N LYS A 79 -18.92 0.37 15.51
CA LYS A 79 -18.41 1.35 16.49
C LYS A 79 -17.16 1.99 15.89
N GLU A 80 -17.28 3.25 15.51
CA GLU A 80 -16.12 4.04 15.08
C GLU A 80 -15.28 4.35 16.34
N GLU A 81 -14.11 3.74 16.44
CA GLU A 81 -13.13 4.08 17.48
C GLU A 81 -12.29 5.27 17.01
N ASN A 82 -11.87 6.13 17.94
CA ASN A 82 -11.03 7.27 17.61
C ASN A 82 -9.70 6.85 16.95
N GLY A 83 -9.27 7.62 15.95
CA GLY A 83 -7.93 7.47 15.33
C GLY A 83 -7.89 6.64 14.03
N TRP A 84 -8.95 5.93 13.65
CA TRP A 84 -8.97 5.15 12.40
C TRP A 84 -8.79 6.03 11.16
N MET A 85 -9.35 7.24 11.17
CA MET A 85 -9.28 8.17 10.05
C MET A 85 -7.83 8.65 9.81
N LEU A 86 -7.13 9.04 10.90
CA LEU A 86 -5.72 9.42 10.81
C LEU A 86 -4.85 8.26 10.30
N ALA A 87 -5.15 7.03 10.73
CA ALA A 87 -4.46 5.85 10.25
C ALA A 87 -4.76 5.59 8.77
N ALA A 88 -6.00 5.74 8.32
CA ALA A 88 -6.36 5.58 6.91
C ALA A 88 -5.65 6.60 6.00
N PHE A 89 -5.60 7.88 6.41
CA PHE A 89 -4.83 8.90 5.69
C PHE A 89 -3.32 8.62 5.75
N GLY A 90 -2.79 8.21 6.91
CA GLY A 90 -1.41 7.78 7.06
C GLY A 90 -1.05 6.64 6.10
N SER A 91 -1.93 5.64 5.97
CA SER A 91 -1.78 4.55 5.00
C SER A 91 -1.66 5.08 3.57
N ALA A 92 -2.55 5.99 3.15
CA ALA A 92 -2.54 6.57 1.81
C ALA A 92 -1.24 7.37 1.53
N ILE A 93 -0.76 8.15 2.50
CA ILE A 93 0.49 8.91 2.38
C ILE A 93 1.68 7.96 2.22
N PHE A 94 1.80 6.94 3.10
CA PHE A 94 2.89 5.98 3.02
C PHE A 94 2.82 5.11 1.77
N ALA A 95 1.61 4.77 1.27
CA ALA A 95 1.44 4.06 0.01
C ALA A 95 1.93 4.90 -1.18
N ALA A 96 1.61 6.19 -1.23
CA ALA A 96 2.11 7.10 -2.27
C ALA A 96 3.64 7.25 -2.20
N LEU A 97 4.21 7.41 -1.00
CA LEU A 97 5.67 7.44 -0.80
C LEU A 97 6.34 6.14 -1.24
N THR A 98 5.71 4.98 -0.99
CA THR A 98 6.22 3.69 -1.47
C THR A 98 6.44 3.69 -2.97
N SER A 99 5.48 4.19 -3.75
CA SER A 99 5.55 4.25 -5.22
C SER A 99 6.67 5.17 -5.70
N ILE A 100 6.76 6.37 -5.13
CA ILE A 100 7.80 7.35 -5.49
C ILE A 100 9.20 6.83 -5.13
N LEU A 101 9.39 6.37 -3.88
CA LEU A 101 10.67 5.82 -3.44
C LEU A 101 11.05 4.55 -4.20
N GLY A 102 10.05 3.73 -4.57
CA GLY A 102 10.22 2.56 -5.43
C GLY A 102 10.71 2.95 -6.81
N LYS A 103 10.10 3.96 -7.44
CA LYS A 103 10.52 4.48 -8.75
C LYS A 103 11.96 5.00 -8.74
N VAL A 104 12.30 5.81 -7.76
CA VAL A 104 13.67 6.34 -7.62
C VAL A 104 14.65 5.21 -7.31
N GLY A 105 14.25 4.27 -6.45
CA GLY A 105 15.12 3.18 -6.00
C GLY A 105 15.40 2.12 -7.06
N ILE A 106 14.45 1.88 -7.99
CA ILE A 106 14.58 0.84 -9.02
C ILE A 106 15.46 1.29 -10.22
N THR A 107 15.76 2.59 -10.30
CA THR A 107 16.61 3.11 -11.39
C THR A 107 18.02 2.52 -11.25
N GLY A 108 18.44 1.76 -12.26
CA GLY A 108 19.75 1.10 -12.29
C GLY A 108 19.84 -0.20 -11.47
N VAL A 109 18.72 -0.69 -10.92
CA VAL A 109 18.65 -1.98 -10.19
C VAL A 109 17.72 -2.92 -10.95
N GLU A 110 18.09 -4.21 -11.03
CA GLU A 110 17.24 -5.23 -11.66
C GLU A 110 15.94 -5.37 -10.85
N SER A 111 14.78 -5.43 -11.55
CA SER A 111 13.45 -5.34 -10.92
C SER A 111 13.17 -6.46 -9.90
N ASN A 112 13.63 -7.69 -10.19
CA ASN A 112 13.45 -8.81 -9.28
C ASN A 112 14.28 -8.65 -8.01
N LEU A 113 15.53 -8.16 -8.15
CA LEU A 113 16.39 -7.83 -7.00
C LEU A 113 15.80 -6.69 -6.17
N GLY A 114 15.26 -5.64 -6.82
CA GLY A 114 14.57 -4.55 -6.14
C GLY A 114 13.38 -5.03 -5.34
N THR A 115 12.56 -5.90 -5.93
CA THR A 115 11.41 -6.54 -5.26
C THR A 115 11.85 -7.40 -4.08
N ALA A 116 12.89 -8.21 -4.24
CA ALA A 116 13.40 -9.08 -3.19
C ALA A 116 13.93 -8.28 -1.98
N LEU A 117 14.76 -7.26 -2.23
CA LEU A 117 15.29 -6.38 -1.18
C LEU A 117 14.18 -5.68 -0.41
N ARG A 118 13.21 -5.11 -1.11
CA ARG A 118 12.06 -4.46 -0.49
C ARG A 118 11.24 -5.43 0.35
N THR A 119 10.93 -6.60 -0.20
CA THR A 119 10.16 -7.64 0.50
C THR A 119 10.87 -8.12 1.75
N GLY A 120 12.20 -8.25 1.71
CA GLY A 120 13.02 -8.55 2.89
C GLY A 120 12.85 -7.51 4.00
N VAL A 121 12.87 -6.21 3.67
CA VAL A 121 12.63 -5.13 4.64
C VAL A 121 11.22 -5.22 5.25
N VAL A 122 10.20 -5.44 4.42
CA VAL A 122 8.80 -5.60 4.87
C VAL A 122 8.66 -6.82 5.79
N LEU A 123 9.33 -7.93 5.46
CA LEU A 123 9.33 -9.14 6.28
C LEU A 123 9.94 -8.89 7.66
N ILE A 124 11.08 -8.21 7.71
CA ILE A 124 11.74 -7.84 8.98
C ILE A 124 10.81 -6.95 9.81
N MET A 125 10.21 -5.90 9.19
CA MET A 125 9.25 -5.05 9.87
C MET A 125 8.06 -5.83 10.44
N ALA A 126 7.48 -6.75 9.66
CA ALA A 126 6.35 -7.56 10.09
C ALA A 126 6.71 -8.40 11.33
N TRP A 127 7.89 -9.05 11.33
CA TRP A 127 8.36 -9.81 12.49
C TRP A 127 8.66 -8.95 13.71
N VAL A 128 9.32 -7.81 13.53
CA VAL A 128 9.55 -6.85 14.62
C VAL A 128 8.23 -6.46 15.28
N MET A 129 7.18 -6.17 14.49
CA MET A 129 5.86 -5.83 15.02
C MET A 129 5.20 -6.99 15.78
N VAL A 130 5.34 -8.23 15.29
CA VAL A 130 4.84 -9.43 16.01
C VAL A 130 5.53 -9.56 17.38
N PHE A 131 6.84 -9.35 17.44
CA PHE A 131 7.60 -9.41 18.69
C PHE A 131 7.24 -8.27 19.65
N VAL A 132 7.18 -7.03 19.15
CA VAL A 132 6.82 -5.86 19.96
C VAL A 132 5.41 -5.99 20.57
N GLN A 133 4.48 -6.60 19.82
CA GLN A 133 3.11 -6.85 20.30
C GLN A 133 2.99 -8.11 21.18
N GLY A 134 4.05 -8.88 21.35
CA GLY A 134 4.03 -10.13 22.14
C GLY A 134 3.12 -11.21 21.56
N LYS A 135 2.80 -11.16 20.24
CA LYS A 135 1.82 -12.04 19.60
C LYS A 135 2.44 -13.27 18.93
N GLN A 136 3.73 -13.56 19.13
CA GLN A 136 4.42 -14.68 18.52
C GLN A 136 3.76 -16.04 18.82
N GLY A 137 3.15 -16.20 19.99
CA GLY A 137 2.42 -17.41 20.36
C GLY A 137 1.17 -17.66 19.50
N ARG A 138 0.53 -16.60 19.01
CA ARG A 138 -0.67 -16.70 18.16
C ARG A 138 -0.36 -17.20 16.75
N VAL A 139 0.87 -17.04 16.27
CA VAL A 139 1.28 -17.56 14.96
C VAL A 139 1.12 -19.09 14.88
N LYS A 140 1.38 -19.79 16.00
CA LYS A 140 1.20 -21.26 16.10
C LYS A 140 -0.27 -21.69 16.23
N ALA A 141 -1.15 -20.76 16.59
CA ALA A 141 -2.58 -21.03 16.79
C ALA A 141 -3.42 -20.82 15.53
N VAL A 142 -2.80 -20.43 14.40
CA VAL A 142 -3.51 -20.22 13.13
C VAL A 142 -4.01 -21.56 12.60
N PRO A 143 -5.31 -21.74 12.31
CA PRO A 143 -5.86 -22.96 11.74
C PRO A 143 -5.20 -23.28 10.38
N LYS A 144 -4.94 -24.56 10.12
CA LYS A 144 -4.27 -25.01 8.88
C LYS A 144 -5.00 -24.57 7.60
N ASN A 145 -6.33 -24.53 7.64
CA ASN A 145 -7.15 -24.09 6.51
C ASN A 145 -6.95 -22.60 6.21
N GLU A 146 -6.90 -21.76 7.24
CA GLU A 146 -6.64 -20.31 7.10
C GLU A 146 -5.21 -20.07 6.64
N LEU A 147 -4.24 -20.86 7.12
CA LEU A 147 -2.85 -20.76 6.71
C LEU A 147 -2.68 -20.98 5.20
N GLY A 148 -3.44 -21.92 4.61
CA GLY A 148 -3.45 -22.13 3.15
C GLY A 148 -3.88 -20.89 2.37
N PHE A 149 -4.96 -20.23 2.79
CA PHE A 149 -5.43 -19.00 2.15
C PHE A 149 -4.46 -17.82 2.36
N ILE A 150 -3.83 -17.71 3.53
CA ILE A 150 -2.80 -16.71 3.82
C ILE A 150 -1.60 -16.91 2.90
N CYS A 151 -1.13 -18.15 2.74
CA CYS A 151 -0.01 -18.46 1.84
C CYS A 151 -0.35 -18.13 0.38
N LEU A 152 -1.55 -18.50 -0.09
CA LEU A 152 -2.00 -18.21 -1.44
C LEU A 152 -2.10 -16.69 -1.68
N SER A 153 -2.64 -15.95 -0.71
CA SER A 153 -2.68 -14.48 -0.74
C SER A 153 -1.27 -13.89 -0.80
N GLY A 154 -0.34 -14.44 -0.02
CA GLY A 154 1.07 -14.02 -0.03
C GLY A 154 1.73 -14.24 -1.39
N LEU A 155 1.50 -15.39 -2.03
CA LEU A 155 2.01 -15.70 -3.38
C LEU A 155 1.43 -14.73 -4.43
N ALA A 156 0.12 -14.49 -4.40
CA ALA A 156 -0.54 -13.54 -5.30
C ALA A 156 0.00 -12.11 -5.12
N THR A 157 0.19 -11.68 -3.87
CA THR A 157 0.80 -10.39 -3.53
C THR A 157 2.23 -10.30 -4.06
N GLY A 158 3.04 -11.35 -3.86
CA GLY A 158 4.42 -11.40 -4.37
C GLY A 158 4.47 -11.28 -5.88
N ALA A 159 3.64 -12.03 -6.61
CA ALA A 159 3.52 -11.94 -8.06
C ALA A 159 3.10 -10.54 -8.52
N SER A 160 2.12 -9.92 -7.85
CA SER A 160 1.69 -8.55 -8.11
C SER A 160 2.84 -7.55 -7.97
N TRP A 161 3.65 -7.66 -6.92
CA TRP A 161 4.79 -6.77 -6.70
C TRP A 161 5.92 -6.96 -7.71
N LEU A 162 6.16 -8.19 -8.19
CA LEU A 162 7.12 -8.44 -9.28
C LEU A 162 6.68 -7.71 -10.55
N CYS A 163 5.41 -7.84 -10.94
CA CYS A 163 4.85 -7.12 -12.08
C CYS A 163 4.90 -5.59 -11.88
N TYR A 164 4.54 -5.12 -10.69
CA TYR A 164 4.54 -3.70 -10.36
C TYR A 164 5.94 -3.06 -10.48
N TYR A 165 6.97 -3.69 -9.91
CA TYR A 165 8.33 -3.17 -10.02
C TYR A 165 8.89 -3.25 -11.45
N LYS A 166 8.49 -4.27 -12.20
CA LYS A 166 8.83 -4.33 -13.62
C LYS A 166 8.18 -3.18 -14.40
N ALA A 167 6.91 -2.91 -14.11
CA ALA A 167 6.20 -1.79 -14.73
C ALA A 167 6.82 -0.43 -14.34
N LEU A 168 7.19 -0.23 -13.07
CA LEU A 168 7.90 0.98 -12.61
C LEU A 168 9.24 1.18 -13.30
N GLN A 169 9.93 0.09 -13.62
CA GLN A 169 11.21 0.16 -14.36
C GLN A 169 11.01 0.62 -15.80
N LEU A 170 9.94 0.16 -16.45
CA LEU A 170 9.65 0.40 -17.87
C LEU A 170 8.86 1.69 -18.13
N GLY A 171 8.08 2.16 -17.15
CA GLY A 171 7.17 3.28 -17.32
C GLY A 171 7.22 4.32 -16.21
N PRO A 172 6.51 5.46 -16.39
CA PRO A 172 6.40 6.49 -15.37
C PRO A 172 5.56 6.04 -14.18
N ALA A 173 5.91 6.52 -12.97
CA ALA A 173 5.21 6.13 -11.73
C ALA A 173 3.72 6.52 -11.73
N SER A 174 3.36 7.57 -12.46
CA SER A 174 1.97 8.04 -12.59
C SER A 174 1.08 7.17 -13.50
N LEU A 175 1.63 6.15 -14.16
CA LEU A 175 0.88 5.20 -15.01
C LEU A 175 0.84 3.78 -14.43
N VAL A 176 1.64 3.50 -13.43
CA VAL A 176 1.78 2.20 -12.76
C VAL A 176 1.02 2.18 -11.44
#